data_ea014607cbb3064a9882af5a60166b1c
#
_entry.id   ea014607cbb3064a9882af5a60166b1c
#
_cell.length_a   1.000
_cell.length_b   1.000
_cell.length_c   1.000
_cell.angle_alpha   90.00
_cell.angle_beta   90.00
_cell.angle_gamma   90.00
#
_symmetry.space_group_name_H-M   'P 1'
#
loop_
_entity.id
_entity.type
_entity.pdbx_description
1 polymer ?
#
loop_
_entity_poly.entity_id
_entity_poly.type
_entity_poly.pdbx_seq_one_letter_code
_entity_poly.pdbx_strand_id
1 'polypeptide(L)' 'MDIAKGSVVIAKAGRDKGKAFAVTEVLDSRTVLICDGKSRPIERPKRKNVIHLQATGTTVDCITTNRQLRIFLKNFS' A
#
# COMPACT_ATOMS: atom_id res chain seq x y z
N MET A 1 0.79 6.48 -14.64
CA MET A 1 0.33 6.21 -13.31
C MET A 1 1.49 6.14 -12.35
N ASP A 2 1.44 6.93 -11.31
CA ASP A 2 2.63 7.20 -10.49
C ASP A 2 2.65 6.40 -9.19
N ILE A 3 2.53 5.08 -9.32
CA ILE A 3 2.65 4.21 -8.17
C ILE A 3 4.08 3.71 -8.12
N ALA A 4 4.77 4.08 -7.05
CA ALA A 4 6.17 3.74 -6.84
C ALA A 4 6.35 3.22 -5.41
N LYS A 5 7.53 2.71 -5.13
CA LYS A 5 7.86 2.30 -3.76
C LYS A 5 7.64 3.47 -2.81
N GLY A 6 6.90 3.23 -1.74
CA GLY A 6 6.54 4.25 -0.78
C GLY A 6 5.21 4.95 -1.05
N SER A 7 4.60 4.71 -2.21
CA SER A 7 3.30 5.32 -2.51
C SER A 7 2.22 4.80 -1.56
N VAL A 8 1.33 5.69 -1.12
CA VAL A 8 0.12 5.29 -0.41
C VAL A 8 -0.99 5.14 -1.43
N VAL A 9 -1.64 3.99 -1.42
CA VAL A 9 -2.69 3.65 -2.38
C VAL A 9 -3.95 3.19 -1.66
N ILE A 10 -5.09 3.34 -2.33
CA ILE A 10 -6.37 2.87 -1.82
C ILE A 10 -6.85 1.73 -2.72
N ALA A 11 -7.26 0.64 -2.12
CA ALA A 11 -7.81 -0.48 -2.90
C ALA A 11 -9.16 -0.09 -3.50
N LYS A 12 -9.34 -0.34 -4.80
CA LYS A 12 -10.56 0.00 -5.52
C LYS A 12 -11.53 -1.17 -5.64
N ALA A 13 -11.06 -2.37 -5.36
CA ALA A 13 -11.87 -3.57 -5.56
C ALA A 13 -11.51 -4.67 -4.57
N GLY A 14 -12.38 -5.66 -4.46
CA GLY A 14 -12.16 -6.82 -3.61
C GLY A 14 -12.52 -6.56 -2.16
N ARG A 15 -12.09 -7.47 -1.29
CA ARG A 15 -12.38 -7.41 0.14
C ARG A 15 -11.82 -6.16 0.81
N ASP A 16 -10.70 -5.68 0.29
CA ASP A 16 -9.99 -4.55 0.89
C ASP A 16 -10.42 -3.20 0.31
N LYS A 17 -11.48 -3.18 -0.48
CA LYS A 17 -11.98 -1.95 -1.10
C LYS A 17 -12.12 -0.83 -0.07
N GLY A 18 -11.52 0.31 -0.37
CA GLY A 18 -11.55 1.48 0.50
C GLY A 18 -10.44 1.52 1.53
N LYS A 19 -9.65 0.46 1.67
CA LYS A 19 -8.55 0.44 2.64
C LYS A 19 -7.27 1.01 2.03
N ALA A 20 -6.47 1.65 2.87
CA ALA A 20 -5.20 2.22 2.47
C ALA A 20 -4.05 1.24 2.69
N PHE A 21 -3.09 1.27 1.78
CA PHE A 21 -1.89 0.44 1.84
C PHE A 21 -0.68 1.26 1.42
N ALA A 22 0.49 0.79 1.82
CA ALA A 22 1.75 1.35 1.33
C ALA A 22 2.39 0.36 0.37
N VAL A 23 2.98 0.87 -0.70
CA VAL A 23 3.70 0.04 -1.67
C VAL A 23 5.11 -0.20 -1.15
N THR A 24 5.44 -1.46 -0.90
CA THR A 24 6.77 -1.83 -0.40
C THR A 24 7.74 -2.10 -1.54
N GLU A 25 7.23 -2.55 -2.69
CA GLU A 25 8.08 -2.90 -3.82
C GLU A 25 7.27 -2.82 -5.11
N VAL A 26 7.92 -2.43 -6.18
CA VAL A 26 7.33 -2.48 -7.53
C VAL A 26 7.97 -3.64 -8.24
N LEU A 27 7.17 -4.66 -8.57
CA LEU A 27 7.68 -5.88 -9.21
C LEU A 27 7.82 -5.71 -10.72
N ASP A 28 6.84 -5.07 -11.34
CA ASP A 28 6.85 -4.77 -12.76
C ASP A 28 5.86 -3.62 -13.03
N SER A 29 5.59 -3.33 -14.29
CA SER A 29 4.72 -2.22 -14.68
C SER A 29 3.26 -2.39 -14.22
N ARG A 30 2.87 -3.59 -13.79
CA ARG A 30 1.49 -3.90 -13.44
C ARG A 30 1.31 -4.41 -12.02
N THR A 31 2.39 -4.84 -11.37
CA THR A 31 2.30 -5.57 -10.11
C THR A 31 3.17 -4.94 -9.05
N VAL A 32 2.61 -4.76 -7.87
CA VAL A 32 3.32 -4.21 -6.72
C VAL A 32 3.05 -5.08 -5.50
N LEU A 33 3.90 -4.91 -4.48
CA LEU A 33 3.68 -5.49 -3.16
C LEU A 33 3.18 -4.39 -2.26
N ILE A 34 2.10 -4.67 -1.53
CA ILE A 34 1.48 -3.70 -0.63
C ILE A 34 1.38 -4.26 0.79
N CYS A 35 1.38 -3.38 1.76
CA CYS A 35 1.21 -3.75 3.16
C CYS A 35 0.46 -2.65 3.90
N ASP A 36 -0.14 -3.01 5.05
CA ASP A 36 -0.85 -2.06 5.91
C ASP A 36 -0.38 -2.13 7.36
N GLY A 37 0.54 -3.03 7.66
CA GLY A 37 1.04 -3.22 9.02
C GLY A 37 0.11 -3.99 9.94
N LYS A 38 -1.00 -4.48 9.43
CA LYS A 38 -2.01 -5.20 10.22
C LYS A 38 -2.32 -6.55 9.57
N SER A 39 -3.29 -6.61 8.65
CA SER A 39 -3.61 -7.83 7.92
C SER A 39 -2.50 -8.21 6.96
N ARG A 40 -1.80 -7.21 6.44
CA ARG A 40 -0.68 -7.39 5.53
C ARG A 40 0.56 -6.75 6.15
N PRO A 41 1.26 -7.45 7.04
CA PRO A 41 2.45 -6.89 7.68
C PRO A 41 3.57 -6.68 6.67
N ILE A 42 4.51 -5.82 7.01
CA ILE A 42 5.65 -5.49 6.16
C ILE A 42 6.42 -6.74 5.75
N GLU A 43 6.52 -7.72 6.65
CA GLU A 43 7.25 -8.97 6.41
C GLU A 43 6.54 -9.89 5.42
N ARG A 44 5.23 -9.67 5.21
CA ARG A 44 4.40 -10.49 4.31
C ARG A 44 3.50 -9.60 3.47
N PRO A 45 4.06 -8.79 2.59
CA PRO A 45 3.27 -7.92 1.76
C PRO A 45 2.42 -8.74 0.78
N LYS A 46 1.32 -8.16 0.36
CA LYS A 46 0.43 -8.79 -0.60
C LYS A 46 0.77 -8.31 -2.00
N ARG A 47 0.78 -9.25 -2.94
CA ARG A 47 0.94 -8.93 -4.36
C ARG A 47 -0.40 -8.40 -4.90
N LYS A 48 -0.36 -7.28 -5.60
CA LYS A 48 -1.58 -6.64 -6.11
C LYS A 48 -1.31 -6.02 -7.47
N ASN A 49 -2.31 -6.11 -8.36
CA ASN A 49 -2.23 -5.45 -9.66
C ASN A 49 -2.60 -3.98 -9.49
N VAL A 50 -1.84 -3.09 -10.12
CA VAL A 50 -2.04 -1.64 -9.99
C VAL A 50 -3.40 -1.16 -10.49
N ILE A 51 -4.04 -1.90 -11.39
CA ILE A 51 -5.37 -1.52 -11.88
C ILE A 51 -6.43 -1.53 -10.79
N HIS A 52 -6.18 -2.25 -9.69
CA HIS A 52 -7.08 -2.30 -8.55
C HIS A 52 -6.71 -1.32 -7.45
N LEU A 53 -5.78 -0.43 -7.71
CA LEU A 53 -5.28 0.52 -6.74
C LEU A 53 -5.42 1.94 -7.25
N GLN A 54 -5.71 2.84 -6.34
CA GLN A 54 -5.77 4.27 -6.65
C GLN A 54 -4.66 4.98 -5.88
N ALA A 55 -3.82 5.71 -6.60
CA ALA A 55 -2.77 6.51 -5.98
C ALA A 55 -3.40 7.70 -5.25
N THR A 56 -2.88 8.00 -4.05
CA THR A 56 -3.38 9.12 -3.26
C THR A 56 -2.55 10.39 -3.46
N GLY A 57 -1.40 10.28 -4.11
CA GLY A 57 -0.47 11.40 -4.22
C GLY A 57 0.41 11.57 -3.00
N THR A 58 0.22 10.75 -1.98
CA THR A 58 1.01 10.80 -0.76
C THR A 58 2.02 9.65 -0.76
N THR A 59 3.18 9.89 -0.19
CA THR A 59 4.24 8.87 -0.06
C THR A 59 4.64 8.70 1.40
N VAL A 60 5.17 7.52 1.71
CA VAL A 60 5.77 7.20 3.00
C VAL A 60 7.28 7.18 2.78
N ASP A 61 8.01 8.02 3.47
CA ASP A 61 9.46 8.12 3.29
C ASP A 61 10.19 6.88 3.78
N CYS A 62 9.70 6.30 4.87
CA CYS A 62 10.35 5.15 5.48
C CYS A 62 9.32 4.24 6.11
N ILE A 63 9.30 2.99 5.66
CA ILE A 63 8.44 1.97 6.25
C ILE A 63 9.32 1.19 7.23
N THR A 64 9.28 1.55 8.50
CA THR A 64 10.18 0.97 9.50
C THR A 64 9.51 -0.13 10.32
N THR A 65 8.29 0.12 10.83
CA THR A 65 7.58 -0.86 11.65
C THR A 65 6.12 -0.95 11.23
N ASN A 66 5.52 -2.09 11.52
CA ASN A 66 4.09 -2.30 11.26
C ASN A 66 3.24 -1.31 12.06
N ARG A 67 3.64 -1.02 13.28
CA ARG A 67 2.91 -0.09 14.13
C ARG A 67 2.89 1.32 13.52
N GLN A 68 4.04 1.80 13.09
CA GLN A 68 4.14 3.13 12.49
C GLN A 68 3.32 3.20 11.21
N LEU A 69 3.37 2.14 10.41
CA LEU A 69 2.59 2.07 9.17
C LEU A 69 1.09 2.11 9.46
N ARG A 70 0.61 1.34 10.45
CA ARG A 70 -0.81 1.37 10.84
C ARG A 70 -1.25 2.77 11.23
N ILE A 71 -0.45 3.45 12.04
CA ILE A 71 -0.77 4.80 12.51
C ILE A 71 -0.82 5.76 11.33
N PHE A 72 0.15 5.67 10.45
CA PHE A 72 0.21 6.54 9.27
C PHE A 72 -1.00 6.33 8.35
N LEU A 73 -1.30 5.08 8.04
CA LEU A 73 -2.39 4.75 7.11
C LEU A 73 -3.78 5.03 7.68
N LYS A 74 -3.90 5.12 8.98
CA LYS A 74 -5.17 5.43 9.64
C LYS A 74 -5.77 6.74 9.12
N ASN A 75 -4.94 7.67 8.69
CA ASN A 75 -5.39 8.95 8.16
C ASN A 75 -6.06 8.84 6.78
N PHE A 76 -5.97 7.69 6.14
CA PHE A 76 -6.47 7.48 4.77
C PHE A 76 -7.68 6.56 4.68
N SER A 77 -8.11 6.01 5.78
CA SER A 77 -9.22 5.03 5.73
C SER A 77 -10.25 5.23 6.81
#